data_43b3ea9f6c22108688da4c901a96e543
#
_entry.id   43b3ea9f6c22108688da4c901a96e543
#
_cell.length_a   1.000
_cell.length_b   1.000
_cell.length_c   1.000
_cell.angle_alpha   90.00
_cell.angle_beta   90.00
_cell.angle_gamma   90.00
#
_symmetry.space_group_name_H-M   'P 1'
#
loop_
_entity.id
_entity.type
_entity.pdbx_description
1 polymer ?
#
loop_
_entity_poly.entity_id
_entity_poly.type
_entity_poly.pdbx_seq_one_letter_code
_entity_poly.pdbx_strand_id
1 'polypeptide(L)'
;RYFDIRMAEGITTSGQLSIRWMANKLNNMLNKTLKTQDKDFVIAIDTDSIYLSLEELVEKVAGDKDTVGKIKYMDRICEEVLQPFIDQGYQELAEYMNAYSQKMIMKREVLADKAIWTAKKRYVINVHNSEGVQFAKPKVKVMGLEMVKSSTPAVIRDKLHDSLQVILHGSEKDLHKY
;
A
#
# COMPACT_ATOMS: atom_id res chain seq x y z
N ARG A 1 -28.43 -0.44 -26.21
CA ARG A 1 -28.28 -0.53 -24.76
C ARG A 1 -27.52 0.68 -24.31
N TYR A 2 -27.91 1.20 -23.20
CA TYR A 2 -27.61 2.52 -22.66
C TYR A 2 -26.14 2.69 -22.22
N PHE A 3 -25.19 2.52 -23.13
CA PHE A 3 -23.78 2.77 -22.88
C PHE A 3 -23.40 4.14 -23.44
N ASP A 4 -22.91 5.01 -22.58
CA ASP A 4 -22.32 6.29 -22.96
C ASP A 4 -20.86 6.31 -22.51
N ILE A 5 -19.93 6.41 -23.44
CA ILE A 5 -18.50 6.41 -23.18
C ILE A 5 -18.07 7.57 -22.26
N ARG A 6 -18.77 8.70 -22.31
CA ARG A 6 -18.50 9.85 -21.45
C ARG A 6 -18.70 9.54 -19.97
N MET A 7 -19.66 8.65 -19.65
CA MET A 7 -19.84 8.17 -18.27
C MET A 7 -18.65 7.34 -17.80
N ALA A 8 -18.12 6.46 -18.66
CA ALA A 8 -16.94 5.65 -18.33
C ALA A 8 -15.69 6.54 -18.16
N GLU A 9 -15.51 7.52 -19.04
CA GLU A 9 -14.43 8.52 -18.93
C GLU A 9 -14.58 9.34 -17.65
N GLY A 10 -15.80 9.81 -17.32
CA GLY A 10 -16.07 10.54 -16.10
C GLY A 10 -15.71 9.74 -14.84
N ILE A 11 -16.07 8.47 -14.77
CA ILE A 11 -15.75 7.59 -13.64
C ILE A 11 -14.23 7.42 -13.51
N THR A 12 -13.54 7.10 -14.61
CA THR A 12 -12.09 6.86 -14.57
C THR A 12 -11.31 8.12 -14.25
N THR A 13 -11.70 9.27 -14.82
CA THR A 13 -11.06 10.56 -14.56
C THR A 13 -11.27 11.01 -13.11
N SER A 14 -12.49 10.85 -12.58
CA SER A 14 -12.79 11.16 -11.19
C SER A 14 -11.99 10.26 -10.22
N GLY A 15 -11.85 8.98 -10.53
CA GLY A 15 -11.00 8.07 -9.76
C GLY A 15 -9.54 8.49 -9.77
N GLN A 16 -8.99 8.87 -10.92
CA GLN A 16 -7.62 9.38 -11.04
C GLN A 16 -7.42 10.68 -10.25
N LEU A 17 -8.38 11.60 -10.28
CA LEU A 17 -8.33 12.83 -9.51
C LEU A 17 -8.32 12.51 -8.01
N SER A 18 -9.24 11.68 -7.55
CA SER A 18 -9.40 11.34 -6.14
C SER A 18 -8.14 10.68 -5.56
N ILE A 19 -7.54 9.73 -6.28
CA ILE A 19 -6.35 9.04 -5.79
C ILE A 19 -5.12 9.96 -5.77
N ARG A 20 -4.94 10.82 -6.78
CA ARG A 20 -3.84 11.79 -6.83
C ARG A 20 -3.99 12.87 -5.78
N TRP A 21 -5.21 13.36 -5.56
CA TRP A 21 -5.51 14.31 -4.49
C TRP A 21 -5.06 13.77 -3.14
N MET A 22 -5.47 12.55 -2.82
CA MET A 22 -5.13 11.92 -1.55
C MET A 22 -3.63 11.62 -1.43
N ALA A 23 -2.98 11.12 -2.49
CA ALA A 23 -1.54 10.89 -2.51
C ALA A 23 -0.74 12.18 -2.22
N ASN A 24 -1.10 13.29 -2.86
CA ASN A 24 -0.46 14.58 -2.62
C ASN A 24 -0.69 15.07 -1.17
N LYS A 25 -1.91 14.93 -0.64
CA LYS A 25 -2.20 15.29 0.74
C LYS A 25 -1.39 14.47 1.74
N LEU A 26 -1.29 13.16 1.53
CA LEU A 26 -0.50 12.27 2.39
C LEU A 26 1.00 12.61 2.34
N ASN A 27 1.57 12.84 1.14
CA ASN A 27 2.95 13.29 0.99
C ASN A 27 3.21 14.61 1.74
N ASN A 28 2.34 15.59 1.58
CA ASN A 28 2.47 16.89 2.24
C ASN A 28 2.39 16.76 3.77
N MET A 29 1.47 15.97 4.27
CA MET A 29 1.32 15.71 5.70
C MET A 29 2.55 15.01 6.28
N LEU A 30 3.06 13.98 5.60
CA LEU A 30 4.25 13.24 6.04
C LEU A 30 5.51 14.13 5.99
N ASN A 31 5.72 14.92 4.93
CA ASN A 31 6.82 15.88 4.85
C ASN A 31 6.77 16.90 6.00
N LYS A 32 5.58 17.43 6.32
CA LYS A 32 5.40 18.36 7.44
C LYS A 32 5.69 17.69 8.78
N THR A 33 5.19 16.48 9.00
CA THR A 33 5.36 15.73 10.26
C THR A 33 6.80 15.29 10.49
N LEU A 34 7.46 14.83 9.43
CA LEU A 34 8.83 14.33 9.49
C LEU A 34 9.88 15.44 9.31
N LYS A 35 9.43 16.66 8.97
CA LYS A 35 10.30 17.82 8.67
C LYS A 35 11.26 17.54 7.51
N THR A 36 10.79 16.84 6.49
CA THR A 36 11.46 16.58 5.23
C THR A 36 11.02 17.59 4.18
N GLN A 37 11.81 17.77 3.10
CA GLN A 37 11.48 18.66 1.98
C GLN A 37 11.25 17.82 0.73
N ASP A 38 10.04 17.92 0.18
CA ASP A 38 9.62 17.28 -1.09
C ASP A 38 9.99 15.80 -1.23
N LYS A 39 10.03 15.07 -0.11
CA LYS A 39 10.24 13.63 -0.13
C LYS A 39 8.97 12.93 -0.58
N ASP A 40 9.11 12.00 -1.52
CA ASP A 40 8.02 11.15 -1.95
C ASP A 40 7.91 9.91 -1.05
N PHE A 41 6.85 9.85 -0.27
CA PHE A 41 6.49 8.70 0.58
C PHE A 41 5.54 7.73 -0.13
N VAL A 42 4.98 8.14 -1.28
CA VAL A 42 4.10 7.30 -2.08
C VAL A 42 4.93 6.44 -3.01
N ILE A 43 5.10 5.16 -2.67
CA ILE A 43 5.90 4.22 -3.45
C ILE A 43 5.20 3.83 -4.74
N ALA A 44 3.87 3.62 -4.68
CA ALA A 44 3.07 3.19 -5.81
C ALA A 44 1.60 3.58 -5.61
N ILE A 45 0.91 3.75 -6.73
CA ILE A 45 -0.54 3.94 -6.80
C ILE A 45 -1.09 2.91 -7.79
N ASP A 46 -2.11 2.17 -7.39
CA ASP A 46 -2.80 1.25 -8.29
C ASP A 46 -4.31 1.43 -8.17
N THR A 47 -4.91 2.05 -9.18
CA THR A 47 -6.36 2.31 -9.36
C THR A 47 -6.99 3.06 -8.18
N ASP A 48 -7.18 2.39 -7.05
CA ASP A 48 -7.83 2.87 -5.81
C ASP A 48 -6.96 2.66 -4.56
N SER A 49 -5.73 2.19 -4.73
CA SER A 49 -4.80 1.91 -3.63
C SER A 49 -3.60 2.86 -3.66
N ILE A 50 -3.16 3.31 -2.48
CA ILE A 50 -1.91 4.07 -2.27
C ILE A 50 -1.00 3.23 -1.38
N TYR A 51 0.24 3.06 -1.81
CA TYR A 51 1.29 2.38 -1.04
C TYR A 51 2.26 3.42 -0.49
N LEU A 52 2.41 3.46 0.83
CA LEU A 52 3.25 4.41 1.53
C LEU A 52 4.48 3.74 2.13
N SER A 53 5.65 4.36 1.99
CA SER A 53 6.82 4.06 2.78
C SER A 53 6.77 4.87 4.08
N LEU A 54 6.60 4.19 5.20
CA LEU A 54 6.52 4.80 6.53
C LEU A 54 7.76 4.48 7.39
N GLU A 55 8.86 4.03 6.77
CA GLU A 55 10.09 3.64 7.44
C GLU A 55 10.60 4.73 8.40
N GLU A 56 10.76 5.96 7.91
CA GLU A 56 11.24 7.07 8.75
C GLU A 56 10.29 7.42 9.90
N LEU A 57 8.99 7.30 9.68
CA LEU A 57 8.01 7.48 10.75
C LEU A 57 8.17 6.40 11.80
N VAL A 58 8.29 5.14 11.38
CA VAL A 58 8.47 3.99 12.26
C VAL A 58 9.76 4.12 13.06
N GLU A 59 10.88 4.48 12.43
CA GLU A 59 12.16 4.67 13.11
C GLU A 59 12.10 5.79 14.17
N LYS A 60 11.43 6.90 13.86
CA LYS A 60 11.29 8.00 14.84
C LYS A 60 10.42 7.65 16.05
N VAL A 61 9.38 6.86 15.89
CA VAL A 61 8.34 6.69 16.93
C VAL A 61 8.34 5.31 17.58
N ALA A 62 8.97 4.32 16.96
CA ALA A 62 8.98 2.93 17.40
C ALA A 62 10.28 2.20 17.04
N GLY A 63 11.38 2.93 16.80
CA GLY A 63 12.66 2.34 16.38
C GLY A 63 13.22 1.29 17.32
N ASP A 64 12.96 1.45 18.61
CA ASP A 64 13.39 0.55 19.70
C ASP A 64 12.53 -0.73 19.86
N LYS A 65 11.39 -0.81 19.14
CA LYS A 65 10.47 -1.95 19.23
C LYS A 65 10.86 -3.08 18.27
N ASP A 66 10.46 -4.29 18.64
CA ASP A 66 10.49 -5.44 17.71
C ASP A 66 9.46 -5.26 16.57
N THR A 67 9.55 -6.09 15.54
CA THR A 67 8.67 -6.00 14.36
C THR A 67 7.19 -6.06 14.75
N VAL A 68 6.80 -6.91 15.67
CA VAL A 68 5.41 -7.05 16.12
C VAL A 68 4.94 -5.78 16.82
N GLY A 69 5.79 -5.19 17.66
CA GLY A 69 5.52 -3.92 18.32
C GLY A 69 5.42 -2.76 17.36
N LYS A 70 6.30 -2.70 16.35
CA LYS A 70 6.24 -1.71 15.25
C LYS A 70 4.91 -1.80 14.49
N ILE A 71 4.49 -3.00 14.11
CA ILE A 71 3.22 -3.23 13.39
C ILE A 71 2.02 -2.83 14.23
N LYS A 72 1.94 -3.22 15.50
CA LYS A 72 0.85 -2.82 16.40
C LYS A 72 0.77 -1.31 16.60
N TYR A 73 1.93 -0.67 16.71
CA TYR A 73 1.99 0.78 16.83
C TYR A 73 1.50 1.48 15.56
N MET A 74 1.94 0.99 14.40
CA MET A 74 1.52 1.53 13.10
C MET A 74 0.04 1.28 12.83
N ASP A 75 -0.51 0.15 13.26
CA ASP A 75 -1.94 -0.13 13.18
C ASP A 75 -2.75 0.98 13.89
N ARG A 76 -2.34 1.32 15.12
CA ARG A 76 -2.96 2.41 15.88
C ARG A 76 -2.79 3.78 15.21
N ILE A 77 -1.60 4.09 14.69
CA ILE A 77 -1.37 5.36 13.95
C ILE A 77 -2.26 5.45 12.70
N CYS A 78 -2.44 4.34 11.98
CA CYS A 78 -3.33 4.31 10.83
C CYS A 78 -4.78 4.61 11.22
N GLU A 79 -5.26 4.07 12.33
CA GLU A 79 -6.63 4.26 12.82
C GLU A 79 -6.84 5.66 13.43
N GLU A 80 -5.93 6.10 14.32
CA GLU A 80 -6.11 7.30 15.12
C GLU A 80 -5.67 8.59 14.38
N VAL A 81 -4.74 8.50 13.43
CA VAL A 81 -4.17 9.67 12.77
C VAL A 81 -4.42 9.68 11.26
N LEU A 82 -4.07 8.59 10.55
CA LEU A 82 -4.17 8.58 9.10
C LEU A 82 -5.62 8.49 8.63
N GLN A 83 -6.46 7.67 9.27
CA GLN A 83 -7.85 7.53 8.84
C GLN A 83 -8.64 8.84 8.97
N PRO A 84 -8.62 9.57 10.11
CA PRO A 84 -9.28 10.87 10.21
C PRO A 84 -8.75 11.89 9.20
N PHE A 85 -7.45 11.90 8.92
CA PHE A 85 -6.85 12.77 7.92
C PHE A 85 -7.33 12.45 6.50
N ILE A 86 -7.45 11.17 6.16
CA ILE A 86 -7.97 10.71 4.87
C ILE A 86 -9.44 11.11 4.71
N ASP A 87 -10.26 10.87 5.73
CA ASP A 87 -11.68 11.20 5.72
C ASP A 87 -11.90 12.72 5.53
N GLN A 88 -11.13 13.54 6.26
CA GLN A 88 -11.13 14.98 6.05
C GLN A 88 -10.66 15.38 4.65
N GLY A 89 -9.63 14.73 4.13
CA GLY A 89 -9.10 14.99 2.80
C GLY A 89 -10.11 14.72 1.69
N TYR A 90 -10.94 13.70 1.83
CA TYR A 90 -12.04 13.45 0.89
C TYR A 90 -13.24 14.38 1.09
N GLN A 91 -13.49 14.83 2.30
CA GLN A 91 -14.49 15.88 2.56
C GLN A 91 -14.09 17.18 1.84
N GLU A 92 -12.84 17.61 1.98
CA GLU A 92 -12.31 18.79 1.28
C GLU A 92 -12.35 18.65 -0.25
N LEU A 93 -12.08 17.43 -0.79
CA LEU A 93 -12.23 17.17 -2.22
C LEU A 93 -13.68 17.30 -2.67
N ALA A 94 -14.63 16.76 -1.90
CA ALA A 94 -16.05 16.85 -2.22
C ALA A 94 -16.53 18.32 -2.24
N GLU A 95 -16.09 19.13 -1.29
CA GLU A 95 -16.38 20.58 -1.25
C GLU A 95 -15.75 21.30 -2.45
N TYR A 96 -14.48 21.04 -2.75
CA TYR A 96 -13.77 21.62 -3.89
C TYR A 96 -14.46 21.30 -5.22
N MET A 97 -14.94 20.06 -5.37
CA MET A 97 -15.65 19.59 -6.57
C MET A 97 -17.13 19.97 -6.59
N ASN A 98 -17.61 20.66 -5.55
CA ASN A 98 -19.04 20.96 -5.38
C ASN A 98 -19.92 19.70 -5.51
N ALA A 99 -19.47 18.59 -4.94
CA ALA A 99 -20.18 17.32 -4.99
C ALA A 99 -21.44 17.35 -4.11
N TYR A 100 -22.50 16.71 -4.55
CA TYR A 100 -23.76 16.64 -3.81
C TYR A 100 -23.58 15.99 -2.41
N SER A 101 -22.70 14.99 -2.31
CA SER A 101 -22.34 14.35 -1.04
C SER A 101 -20.99 13.67 -1.16
N GLN A 102 -20.24 13.64 -0.05
CA GLN A 102 -19.01 12.87 0.06
C GLN A 102 -19.34 11.37 0.20
N LYS A 103 -18.79 10.52 -0.68
CA LYS A 103 -19.00 9.06 -0.69
C LYS A 103 -17.70 8.26 -0.82
N MET A 104 -16.56 8.96 -0.93
CA MET A 104 -15.26 8.28 -1.05
C MET A 104 -14.84 7.74 0.33
N ILE A 105 -14.50 6.45 0.35
CA ILE A 105 -14.01 5.77 1.55
C ILE A 105 -12.70 5.09 1.17
N MET A 106 -11.64 5.41 1.91
CA MET A 106 -10.37 4.71 1.81
C MET A 106 -9.98 4.25 3.20
N LYS A 107 -9.68 2.98 3.34
CA LYS A 107 -9.27 2.37 4.60
C LYS A 107 -7.91 1.72 4.46
N ARG A 108 -7.19 1.56 5.59
CA ARG A 108 -5.98 0.77 5.60
C ARG A 108 -6.31 -0.70 5.33
N GLU A 109 -5.72 -1.26 4.29
CA GLU A 109 -5.86 -2.67 3.92
C GLU A 109 -4.77 -3.52 4.57
N VAL A 110 -3.49 -3.11 4.41
CA VAL A 110 -2.34 -3.96 4.74
C VAL A 110 -1.28 -3.16 5.51
N LEU A 111 -0.62 -3.81 6.48
CA LEU A 111 0.68 -3.41 7.03
C LEU A 111 1.71 -4.49 6.74
N ALA A 112 2.83 -4.07 6.20
CA ALA A 112 3.93 -4.94 5.79
C ALA A 112 5.28 -4.37 6.21
N ASP A 113 6.26 -5.23 6.45
CA ASP A 113 7.62 -4.83 6.77
C ASP A 113 8.51 -4.78 5.52
N LYS A 114 8.21 -5.58 4.51
CA LYS A 114 8.97 -5.68 3.26
C LYS A 114 8.06 -5.77 2.07
N ALA A 115 8.48 -5.10 1.00
CA ALA A 115 7.77 -5.16 -0.27
C ALA A 115 8.73 -4.93 -1.45
N ILE A 116 8.43 -5.55 -2.58
CA ILE A 116 9.20 -5.44 -3.82
C ILE A 116 8.23 -5.20 -4.96
N TRP A 117 8.38 -4.10 -5.68
CA TRP A 117 7.69 -3.82 -6.94
C TRP A 117 8.62 -4.07 -8.11
N THR A 118 8.28 -5.00 -8.98
CA THR A 118 9.04 -5.29 -10.21
C THR A 118 8.51 -4.51 -11.41
N ALA A 119 7.23 -4.19 -11.39
CA ALA A 119 6.56 -3.38 -12.40
C ALA A 119 5.17 -2.95 -11.89
N LYS A 120 4.46 -2.13 -12.68
CA LYS A 120 3.05 -1.79 -12.43
C LYS A 120 2.21 -3.07 -12.33
N LYS A 121 1.45 -3.20 -11.26
CA LYS A 121 0.61 -4.38 -10.93
C LYS A 121 1.42 -5.69 -10.74
N ARG A 122 2.71 -5.61 -10.48
CA ARG A 122 3.58 -6.75 -10.22
C ARG A 122 4.40 -6.50 -8.96
N TYR A 123 3.99 -7.11 -7.87
CA TYR A 123 4.63 -6.89 -6.57
C TYR A 123 4.52 -8.09 -5.63
N VAL A 124 5.38 -8.08 -4.64
CA VAL A 124 5.39 -9.01 -3.51
C VAL A 124 5.42 -8.19 -2.22
N ILE A 125 4.57 -8.53 -1.27
CA ILE A 125 4.47 -7.85 0.02
C ILE A 125 4.46 -8.90 1.15
N ASN A 126 5.28 -8.70 2.17
CA ASN A 126 5.29 -9.52 3.38
C ASN A 126 4.33 -8.93 4.42
N VAL A 127 3.12 -9.45 4.47
CA VAL A 127 1.98 -8.90 5.22
C VAL A 127 1.97 -9.40 6.65
N HIS A 128 1.98 -8.49 7.61
CA HIS A 128 1.84 -8.77 9.04
C HIS A 128 0.43 -8.54 9.58
N ASN A 129 -0.27 -7.55 9.01
CA ASN A 129 -1.64 -7.21 9.40
C ASN A 129 -2.46 -6.93 8.14
N SER A 130 -3.68 -7.44 8.08
CA SER A 130 -4.63 -7.17 7.02
C SER A 130 -5.98 -6.81 7.64
N GLU A 131 -6.51 -5.64 7.28
CA GLU A 131 -7.80 -5.12 7.73
C GLU A 131 -8.01 -5.18 9.27
N GLY A 132 -6.96 -4.88 10.05
CA GLY A 132 -6.97 -4.94 11.52
C GLY A 132 -6.64 -6.31 12.10
N VAL A 133 -6.56 -7.37 11.29
CA VAL A 133 -6.22 -8.71 11.75
C VAL A 133 -4.71 -8.91 11.74
N GLN A 134 -4.11 -9.03 12.92
CA GLN A 134 -2.70 -9.33 13.10
C GLN A 134 -2.43 -10.81 12.84
N PHE A 135 -1.50 -11.13 11.93
CA PHE A 135 -1.08 -12.50 11.68
C PHE A 135 -0.02 -12.96 12.69
N ALA A 136 -0.14 -14.20 13.17
CA ALA A 136 0.89 -14.82 14.03
C ALA A 136 2.22 -15.03 13.30
N LYS A 137 2.14 -15.32 11.99
CA LYS A 137 3.29 -15.35 11.08
C LYS A 137 2.94 -14.51 9.86
N PRO A 138 3.88 -13.71 9.32
CA PRO A 138 3.61 -12.90 8.14
C PRO A 138 3.21 -13.79 6.95
N LYS A 139 2.36 -13.25 6.10
CA LYS A 139 1.91 -13.91 4.88
C LYS A 139 2.44 -13.17 3.66
N VAL A 140 3.02 -13.88 2.72
CA VAL A 140 3.47 -13.29 1.45
C VAL A 140 2.29 -13.13 0.50
N LYS A 141 1.95 -11.88 0.18
CA LYS A 141 0.97 -11.52 -0.87
C LYS A 141 1.72 -11.27 -2.17
N VAL A 142 1.37 -12.00 -3.21
CA VAL A 142 1.99 -11.88 -4.54
C VAL A 142 0.94 -11.42 -5.55
N MET A 143 1.26 -10.43 -6.35
CA MET A 143 0.39 -9.92 -7.40
C MET A 143 1.10 -9.88 -8.75
N GLY A 144 0.44 -10.40 -9.79
CA GLY A 144 0.83 -10.27 -11.20
C GLY A 144 2.12 -10.98 -11.62
N LEU A 145 2.78 -11.71 -10.72
CA LEU A 145 3.97 -12.50 -11.03
C LEU A 145 3.63 -13.90 -11.54
N GLU A 146 4.59 -14.55 -12.19
CA GLU A 146 4.39 -15.85 -12.85
C GLU A 146 3.93 -16.95 -11.88
N MET A 147 4.38 -16.90 -10.62
CA MET A 147 4.02 -17.88 -9.61
C MET A 147 2.54 -17.93 -9.21
N VAL A 148 1.77 -16.88 -9.52
CA VAL A 148 0.31 -16.86 -9.25
C VAL A 148 -0.52 -17.10 -10.51
N LYS A 149 0.12 -17.25 -11.67
CA LYS A 149 -0.58 -17.51 -12.94
C LYS A 149 -0.93 -18.99 -13.08
N SER A 150 -2.16 -19.27 -13.49
CA SER A 150 -2.63 -20.65 -13.75
C SER A 150 -1.87 -21.32 -14.93
N SER A 151 -1.33 -20.52 -15.84
CA SER A 151 -0.52 -20.99 -16.98
C SER A 151 0.88 -21.48 -16.60
N THR A 152 1.37 -21.16 -15.40
CA THR A 152 2.68 -21.60 -14.92
C THR A 152 2.58 -22.99 -14.32
N PRO A 153 3.41 -23.98 -14.73
CA PRO A 153 3.40 -25.31 -14.15
C PRO A 153 3.58 -25.31 -12.62
N ALA A 154 2.90 -26.23 -11.93
CA ALA A 154 2.89 -26.26 -10.45
C ALA A 154 4.31 -26.33 -9.86
N VAL A 155 5.16 -27.23 -10.37
CA VAL A 155 6.55 -27.40 -9.89
C VAL A 155 7.36 -26.10 -9.99
N ILE A 156 7.13 -25.30 -11.05
CA ILE A 156 7.80 -24.01 -11.22
C ILE A 156 7.25 -22.99 -10.24
N ARG A 157 5.91 -22.96 -10.03
CA ARG A 157 5.28 -22.05 -9.05
C ARG A 157 5.81 -22.29 -7.65
N ASP A 158 5.94 -23.54 -7.24
CA ASP A 158 6.45 -23.91 -5.90
C ASP A 158 7.90 -23.44 -5.73
N LYS A 159 8.76 -23.70 -6.72
CA LYS A 159 10.16 -23.22 -6.71
C LYS A 159 10.27 -21.69 -6.68
N LEU A 160 9.45 -20.99 -7.46
CA LEU A 160 9.40 -19.52 -7.45
C LEU A 160 8.91 -18.99 -6.10
N HIS A 161 7.95 -19.67 -5.47
CA HIS A 161 7.47 -19.29 -4.14
C HIS A 161 8.58 -19.48 -3.08
N ASP A 162 9.31 -20.58 -3.12
CA ASP A 162 10.43 -20.83 -2.20
C ASP A 162 11.55 -19.81 -2.40
N SER A 163 11.89 -19.47 -3.65
CA SER A 163 12.89 -18.43 -3.93
C SER A 163 12.49 -17.06 -3.39
N LEU A 164 11.19 -16.72 -3.38
CA LEU A 164 10.71 -15.50 -2.75
C LEU A 164 10.94 -15.48 -1.23
N GLN A 165 10.79 -16.60 -0.56
CA GLN A 165 11.10 -16.67 0.88
C GLN A 165 12.58 -16.36 1.13
N VAL A 166 13.47 -16.88 0.27
CA VAL A 166 14.89 -16.57 0.35
C VAL A 166 15.16 -15.08 0.07
N ILE A 167 14.50 -14.49 -0.93
CA ILE A 167 14.66 -13.06 -1.25
C ILE A 167 14.16 -12.16 -0.10
N LEU A 168 13.02 -12.49 0.51
CA LEU A 168 12.41 -11.67 1.56
C LEU A 168 13.13 -11.82 2.92
N HIS A 169 13.66 -12.98 3.22
CA HIS A 169 14.16 -13.31 4.58
C HIS A 169 15.64 -13.69 4.64
N GLY A 170 16.24 -14.06 3.52
CA GLY A 170 17.65 -14.45 3.41
C GLY A 170 18.56 -13.31 2.98
N SER A 171 19.79 -13.67 2.68
CA SER A 171 20.82 -12.80 2.10
C SER A 171 21.00 -13.08 0.61
N GLU A 172 21.68 -12.17 -0.09
CA GLU A 172 22.07 -12.37 -1.49
C GLU A 172 22.89 -13.65 -1.67
N LYS A 173 23.75 -13.99 -0.69
CA LYS A 173 24.54 -15.24 -0.71
C LYS A 173 23.66 -16.48 -0.62
N ASP A 174 22.55 -16.42 0.10
CA ASP A 174 21.61 -17.54 0.21
C ASP A 174 20.85 -17.72 -1.11
N LEU A 175 20.50 -16.62 -1.78
CA LEU A 175 19.87 -16.66 -3.08
C LEU A 175 20.78 -17.26 -4.17
N HIS A 176 22.09 -16.98 -4.12
CA HIS A 176 23.06 -17.56 -5.05
C HIS A 176 23.29 -19.07 -4.87
N LYS A 177 23.00 -19.61 -3.67
CA LYS A 177 23.08 -21.04 -3.38
C LYS A 177 21.83 -21.82 -3.75
N TYR A 178 20.69 -21.11 -3.88
CA TYR A 178 19.39 -21.67 -4.22
C TYR A 178 19.24 -21.91 -5.73
#